data_a722eda28b75b4a6b821d56637b56baa
#
_entry.id   a722eda28b75b4a6b821d56637b56baa
#
_cell.length_a   1.000
_cell.length_b   1.000
_cell.length_c   1.000
_cell.angle_alpha   90.00
_cell.angle_beta   90.00
_cell.angle_gamma   90.00
#
_symmetry.space_group_name_H-M   'P 1'
#
loop_
_entity.id
_entity.type
_entity.pdbx_description
1 polymer ?
#
loop_
_entity_poly.entity_id
_entity_poly.type
_entity_poly.pdbx_seq_one_letter_code
_entity_poly.pdbx_strand_id
1 'polypeptide(L)'
;FYTHDLSLLSLAIAAAAIAVLALLNVSGVRRTGIYILVGVILWTAVLKSGVHATLAGVIVGFFIPLREQNGKSPAKQLEHVLHPWVAFMILPLFAFANAGVSLQGVTLDGLTSLLPLGIVAGLFLGKPLGISLFCWLALKLKLAKLPEGANFSQIMAVGLLCGIGFTMSIFIASLAFGSVDPSLINWAKLGILIGSVMSAVVGYSLLRAHLKPQMA
;
A
#
# COMPACT_ATOMS: atom_id res chain seq x y z
N PHE A 1 10.02 7.77 -12.89
CA PHE A 1 9.97 9.10 -12.25
C PHE A 1 10.78 9.16 -10.95
N TYR A 2 10.99 8.06 -10.25
CA TYR A 2 11.68 8.00 -8.94
C TYR A 2 12.93 7.10 -9.00
N THR A 3 13.54 6.92 -10.16
CA THR A 3 14.66 6.02 -10.39
C THR A 3 15.93 6.85 -10.55
N HIS A 4 16.93 6.59 -9.74
CA HIS A 4 18.29 7.12 -9.90
C HIS A 4 19.12 6.12 -10.69
N ASP A 5 20.23 6.53 -11.27
CA ASP A 5 21.17 5.79 -12.11
C ASP A 5 20.93 4.28 -12.27
N LEU A 6 20.42 3.88 -13.44
CA LEU A 6 20.08 2.49 -13.73
C LEU A 6 21.35 1.66 -14.00
N SER A 7 21.55 0.62 -13.20
CA SER A 7 22.61 -0.38 -13.43
C SER A 7 22.09 -1.54 -14.29
N LEU A 8 22.50 -1.61 -15.56
CA LEU A 8 22.10 -2.68 -16.48
C LEU A 8 22.53 -4.07 -15.98
N LEU A 9 23.70 -4.16 -15.33
CA LEU A 9 24.17 -5.43 -14.76
C LEU A 9 23.25 -5.91 -13.65
N SER A 10 22.86 -5.03 -12.75
CA SER A 10 21.95 -5.36 -11.66
C SER A 10 20.55 -5.74 -12.17
N LEU A 11 20.07 -5.08 -13.23
CA LEU A 11 18.81 -5.44 -13.90
C LEU A 11 18.90 -6.82 -14.58
N ALA A 12 20.03 -7.16 -15.20
CA ALA A 12 20.24 -8.47 -15.79
C ALA A 12 20.22 -9.59 -14.72
N ILE A 13 20.86 -9.36 -13.56
CA ILE A 13 20.82 -10.30 -12.44
C ILE A 13 19.38 -10.42 -11.89
N ALA A 14 18.64 -9.32 -11.77
CA ALA A 14 17.25 -9.33 -11.37
C ALA A 14 16.37 -10.13 -12.34
N ALA A 15 16.54 -9.93 -13.66
CA ALA A 15 15.84 -10.69 -14.68
C ALA A 15 16.16 -12.20 -14.62
N ALA A 16 17.43 -12.56 -14.40
CA ALA A 16 17.83 -13.96 -14.22
C ALA A 16 17.17 -14.57 -12.97
N ALA A 17 17.12 -13.85 -11.85
CA ALA A 17 16.45 -14.30 -10.64
C ALA A 17 14.93 -14.49 -10.85
N ILE A 18 14.29 -13.59 -11.59
CA ILE A 18 12.87 -13.74 -11.98
C ILE A 18 12.66 -14.98 -12.85
N ALA A 19 13.55 -15.23 -13.82
CA ALA A 19 13.49 -16.44 -14.64
C ALA A 19 13.60 -17.72 -13.78
N VAL A 20 14.50 -17.72 -12.78
CA VAL A 20 14.64 -18.83 -11.83
C VAL A 20 13.35 -19.01 -11.02
N LEU A 21 12.73 -17.92 -10.51
CA LEU A 21 11.45 -18.00 -9.79
C LEU A 21 10.33 -18.58 -10.68
N ALA A 22 10.29 -18.18 -11.95
CA ALA A 22 9.34 -18.71 -12.92
C ALA A 22 9.54 -20.22 -13.16
N LEU A 23 10.79 -20.65 -13.36
CA LEU A 23 11.14 -22.06 -13.51
C LEU A 23 10.77 -22.87 -12.27
N LEU A 24 11.04 -22.40 -11.07
CA LEU A 24 10.65 -23.05 -9.82
C LEU A 24 9.14 -23.22 -9.71
N ASN A 25 8.37 -22.19 -10.11
CA ASN A 25 6.92 -22.24 -10.09
C ASN A 25 6.36 -23.26 -11.11
N VAL A 26 6.84 -23.21 -12.35
CA VAL A 26 6.43 -24.15 -13.43
C VAL A 26 6.84 -25.58 -13.11
N SER A 27 8.01 -25.78 -12.50
CA SER A 27 8.51 -27.09 -12.06
C SER A 27 7.74 -27.63 -10.84
N GLY A 28 6.77 -26.88 -10.29
CA GLY A 28 5.95 -27.34 -9.17
C GLY A 28 6.68 -27.40 -7.84
N VAL A 29 7.82 -26.70 -7.68
CA VAL A 29 8.55 -26.64 -6.41
C VAL A 29 7.70 -25.93 -5.37
N ARG A 30 7.51 -26.55 -4.21
CA ARG A 30 6.62 -26.06 -3.14
C ARG A 30 7.35 -25.60 -1.87
N ARG A 31 8.67 -25.72 -1.85
CA ARG A 31 9.50 -25.30 -0.71
C ARG A 31 9.66 -23.78 -0.70
N THR A 32 8.94 -23.09 0.16
CA THR A 32 8.94 -21.62 0.30
C THR A 32 10.34 -21.05 0.53
N GLY A 33 11.19 -21.78 1.27
CA GLY A 33 12.57 -21.34 1.54
C GLY A 33 13.42 -21.11 0.29
N ILE A 34 13.20 -21.87 -0.79
CA ILE A 34 13.93 -21.70 -2.06
C ILE A 34 13.48 -20.38 -2.72
N TYR A 35 12.20 -20.08 -2.72
CA TYR A 35 11.67 -18.81 -3.24
C TYR A 35 12.20 -17.61 -2.45
N ILE A 36 12.29 -17.73 -1.11
CA ILE A 36 12.85 -16.68 -0.25
C ILE A 36 14.33 -16.47 -0.57
N LEU A 37 15.12 -17.55 -0.73
CA LEU A 37 16.54 -17.44 -1.06
C LEU A 37 16.76 -16.71 -2.39
N VAL A 38 16.04 -17.12 -3.44
CA VAL A 38 16.09 -16.44 -4.76
C VAL A 38 15.55 -15.02 -4.64
N GLY A 39 14.54 -14.82 -3.80
CA GLY A 39 13.96 -13.51 -3.48
C GLY A 39 14.96 -12.55 -2.85
N VAL A 40 15.84 -13.01 -1.97
CA VAL A 40 16.92 -12.19 -1.39
C VAL A 40 17.92 -11.76 -2.47
N ILE A 41 18.26 -12.67 -3.39
CA ILE A 41 19.14 -12.34 -4.54
C ILE A 41 18.45 -11.29 -5.42
N LEU A 42 17.18 -11.50 -5.74
CA LEU A 42 16.38 -10.54 -6.49
C LEU A 42 16.32 -9.18 -5.80
N TRP A 43 16.06 -9.17 -4.49
CA TRP A 43 15.98 -7.94 -3.70
C TRP A 43 17.29 -7.16 -3.71
N THR A 44 18.42 -7.82 -3.51
CA THR A 44 19.76 -7.17 -3.58
C THR A 44 20.08 -6.64 -4.97
N ALA A 45 19.69 -7.36 -6.01
CA ALA A 45 19.88 -6.92 -7.39
C ALA A 45 19.01 -5.70 -7.71
N VAL A 46 17.72 -5.72 -7.32
CA VAL A 46 16.80 -4.60 -7.52
C VAL A 46 17.25 -3.38 -6.72
N LEU A 47 17.70 -3.57 -5.48
CA LEU A 47 18.22 -2.49 -4.63
C LEU A 47 19.40 -1.75 -5.28
N LYS A 48 20.30 -2.49 -5.95
CA LYS A 48 21.48 -1.93 -6.66
C LYS A 48 21.16 -1.45 -8.07
N SER A 49 19.99 -1.71 -8.60
CA SER A 49 19.62 -1.34 -9.97
C SER A 49 19.08 0.08 -10.11
N GLY A 50 18.84 0.79 -9.00
CA GLY A 50 18.15 2.08 -8.98
C GLY A 50 16.61 1.97 -8.96
N VAL A 51 16.07 0.76 -9.03
CA VAL A 51 14.63 0.49 -8.91
C VAL A 51 14.27 0.23 -7.43
N HIS A 52 13.04 0.55 -7.03
CA HIS A 52 12.62 0.34 -5.66
C HIS A 52 12.64 -1.14 -5.24
N ALA A 53 13.38 -1.43 -4.18
CA ALA A 53 13.59 -2.78 -3.66
C ALA A 53 12.29 -3.49 -3.22
N THR A 54 11.25 -2.72 -2.87
CA THR A 54 9.92 -3.26 -2.53
C THR A 54 9.29 -4.08 -3.64
N LEU A 55 9.61 -3.76 -4.91
CA LEU A 55 9.12 -4.48 -6.07
C LEU A 55 9.55 -5.96 -6.06
N ALA A 56 10.74 -6.25 -5.55
CA ALA A 56 11.24 -7.62 -5.45
C ALA A 56 10.33 -8.49 -4.57
N GLY A 57 9.83 -7.95 -3.44
CA GLY A 57 8.91 -8.68 -2.56
C GLY A 57 7.58 -9.02 -3.24
N VAL A 58 7.03 -8.06 -4.01
CA VAL A 58 5.80 -8.27 -4.79
C VAL A 58 6.00 -9.36 -5.85
N ILE A 59 7.11 -9.29 -6.58
CA ILE A 59 7.46 -10.30 -7.61
C ILE A 59 7.57 -11.69 -6.96
N VAL A 60 8.32 -11.84 -5.88
CA VAL A 60 8.46 -13.13 -5.17
C VAL A 60 7.09 -13.66 -4.76
N GLY A 61 6.22 -12.79 -4.20
CA GLY A 61 4.87 -13.15 -3.78
C GLY A 61 4.03 -13.74 -4.91
N PHE A 62 4.13 -13.21 -6.14
CA PHE A 62 3.41 -13.74 -7.30
C PHE A 62 3.93 -15.10 -7.78
N PHE A 63 5.19 -15.42 -7.55
CA PHE A 63 5.75 -16.69 -7.98
C PHE A 63 5.57 -17.83 -6.96
N ILE A 64 5.26 -17.54 -5.69
CA ILE A 64 5.00 -18.59 -4.69
C ILE A 64 3.67 -19.27 -5.01
N PRO A 65 3.63 -20.63 -5.11
CA PRO A 65 2.43 -21.35 -5.50
C PRO A 65 1.26 -21.12 -4.54
N LEU A 66 0.12 -20.66 -5.10
CA LEU A 66 -1.12 -20.44 -4.35
C LEU A 66 -2.01 -21.70 -4.35
N ARG A 67 -1.89 -22.58 -5.35
CA ARG A 67 -2.74 -23.77 -5.48
C ARG A 67 -2.59 -24.70 -4.29
N GLU A 68 -3.71 -25.10 -3.72
CA GLU A 68 -3.76 -26.09 -2.67
C GLU A 68 -3.48 -27.50 -3.23
N GLN A 69 -2.61 -28.23 -2.53
CA GLN A 69 -2.39 -29.65 -2.75
C GLN A 69 -2.30 -30.32 -1.38
N ASN A 70 -3.08 -31.36 -1.16
CA ASN A 70 -3.21 -32.00 0.16
C ASN A 70 -3.60 -31.02 1.30
N GLY A 71 -4.49 -30.06 1.00
CA GLY A 71 -4.95 -29.05 1.98
C GLY A 71 -3.91 -27.98 2.36
N LYS A 72 -2.77 -27.91 1.67
CA LYS A 72 -1.69 -26.94 1.99
C LYS A 72 -1.37 -26.05 0.80
N SER A 73 -1.45 -24.73 0.97
CA SER A 73 -1.00 -23.71 0.03
C SER A 73 0.26 -23.04 0.58
N PRO A 74 1.41 -23.12 -0.12
CA PRO A 74 2.64 -22.46 0.34
C PRO A 74 2.48 -20.96 0.55
N ALA A 75 1.78 -20.26 -0.35
CA ALA A 75 1.55 -18.82 -0.25
C ALA A 75 0.69 -18.47 0.99
N LYS A 76 -0.43 -19.18 1.21
CA LYS A 76 -1.29 -18.95 2.38
C LYS A 76 -0.58 -19.26 3.70
N GLN A 77 0.26 -20.31 3.74
CA GLN A 77 1.06 -20.61 4.93
C GLN A 77 2.07 -19.50 5.23
N LEU A 78 2.77 -19.00 4.20
CA LEU A 78 3.72 -17.90 4.37
C LEU A 78 3.01 -16.62 4.82
N GLU A 79 1.88 -16.29 4.22
CA GLU A 79 1.03 -15.16 4.63
C GLU A 79 0.65 -15.27 6.12
N HIS A 80 0.14 -16.41 6.54
CA HIS A 80 -0.26 -16.64 7.94
C HIS A 80 0.90 -16.49 8.92
N VAL A 81 2.09 -16.98 8.56
CA VAL A 81 3.30 -16.84 9.41
C VAL A 81 3.81 -15.41 9.44
N LEU A 82 3.77 -14.70 8.30
CA LEU A 82 4.28 -13.32 8.21
C LEU A 82 3.31 -12.29 8.79
N HIS A 83 2.01 -12.55 8.75
CA HIS A 83 0.98 -11.60 9.16
C HIS A 83 1.20 -10.99 10.56
N PRO A 84 1.46 -11.76 11.64
CA PRO A 84 1.70 -11.18 12.97
C PRO A 84 2.96 -10.31 12.99
N TRP A 85 4.03 -10.73 12.33
CA TRP A 85 5.28 -9.97 12.26
C TRP A 85 5.10 -8.65 11.52
N VAL A 86 4.36 -8.67 10.41
CA VAL A 86 4.05 -7.45 9.65
C VAL A 86 3.14 -6.53 10.45
N ALA A 87 2.06 -7.06 11.03
CA ALA A 87 1.06 -6.24 11.72
C ALA A 87 1.57 -5.63 13.03
N PHE A 88 2.33 -6.40 13.84
CA PHE A 88 2.68 -6.00 15.20
C PHE A 88 4.13 -5.56 15.37
N MET A 89 5.00 -5.78 14.40
CA MET A 89 6.39 -5.36 14.47
C MET A 89 6.77 -4.42 13.31
N ILE A 90 6.63 -4.88 12.06
CA ILE A 90 7.14 -4.13 10.90
C ILE A 90 6.36 -2.83 10.68
N LEU A 91 5.02 -2.89 10.66
CA LEU A 91 4.19 -1.70 10.45
C LEU A 91 4.34 -0.66 11.58
N PRO A 92 4.34 -1.02 12.89
CA PRO A 92 4.61 -0.07 13.97
C PRO A 92 6.00 0.55 13.89
N LEU A 93 7.05 -0.26 13.63
CA LEU A 93 8.41 0.26 13.47
C LEU A 93 8.53 1.20 12.25
N PHE A 94 7.93 0.82 11.14
CA PHE A 94 7.89 1.65 9.94
C PHE A 94 7.15 2.97 10.21
N ALA A 95 6.01 2.91 10.90
CA ALA A 95 5.27 4.11 11.30
C ALA A 95 6.11 5.00 12.21
N PHE A 96 6.74 4.43 13.23
CA PHE A 96 7.61 5.16 14.15
C PHE A 96 8.77 5.85 13.43
N ALA A 97 9.46 5.12 12.54
CA ALA A 97 10.61 5.65 11.81
C ALA A 97 10.25 6.78 10.82
N ASN A 98 9.05 6.71 10.22
CA ASN A 98 8.67 7.62 9.14
C ASN A 98 7.69 8.72 9.55
N ALA A 99 6.91 8.53 10.62
CA ALA A 99 5.88 9.50 11.05
C ALA A 99 6.44 10.73 11.77
N GLY A 100 7.73 10.76 12.09
CA GLY A 100 8.37 11.93 12.72
C GLY A 100 8.13 13.19 11.90
N VAL A 101 7.45 14.17 12.50
CA VAL A 101 7.14 15.48 11.92
C VAL A 101 7.73 16.54 12.82
N SER A 102 8.53 17.46 12.27
CA SER A 102 8.96 18.64 13.00
C SER A 102 7.81 19.64 13.07
N LEU A 103 7.41 20.00 14.28
CA LEU A 103 6.42 21.06 14.50
C LEU A 103 7.07 22.46 14.57
N GLN A 104 8.40 22.54 14.52
CA GLN A 104 9.10 23.82 14.51
C GLN A 104 8.85 24.53 13.17
N GLY A 105 8.42 25.78 13.26
CA GLY A 105 8.13 26.59 12.07
C GLY A 105 6.81 26.27 11.36
N VAL A 106 5.94 25.44 11.95
CA VAL A 106 4.61 25.19 11.40
C VAL A 106 3.73 26.44 11.61
N THR A 107 3.31 27.04 10.50
CA THR A 107 2.40 28.19 10.45
C THR A 107 1.07 27.79 9.84
N LEU A 108 0.00 28.52 10.16
CA LEU A 108 -1.30 28.31 9.55
C LEU A 108 -1.25 28.55 8.03
N ASP A 109 -0.50 29.56 7.60
CA ASP A 109 -0.31 29.85 6.17
C ASP A 109 0.38 28.72 5.43
N GLY A 110 1.36 28.05 6.07
CA GLY A 110 2.01 26.88 5.51
C GLY A 110 1.07 25.68 5.41
N LEU A 111 0.18 25.45 6.37
CA LEU A 111 -0.82 24.38 6.32
C LEU A 111 -1.88 24.60 5.24
N THR A 112 -2.19 25.87 4.95
CA THR A 112 -3.14 26.25 3.88
C THR A 112 -2.47 26.41 2.52
N SER A 113 -1.18 26.11 2.42
CA SER A 113 -0.48 26.11 1.13
C SER A 113 -0.97 24.97 0.21
N LEU A 114 -0.71 25.10 -1.08
CA LEU A 114 -1.22 24.18 -2.11
C LEU A 114 -0.85 22.72 -1.87
N LEU A 115 0.34 22.44 -1.32
CA LEU A 115 0.82 21.07 -1.14
C LEU A 115 0.05 20.31 -0.05
N PRO A 116 -0.03 20.76 1.23
CA PRO A 116 -0.83 20.08 2.25
C PRO A 116 -2.30 20.01 1.88
N LEU A 117 -2.89 21.10 1.39
CA LEU A 117 -4.30 21.13 0.97
C LEU A 117 -4.58 20.16 -0.17
N GLY A 118 -3.72 20.09 -1.18
CA GLY A 118 -3.84 19.15 -2.28
C GLY A 118 -3.80 17.69 -1.80
N ILE A 119 -2.93 17.39 -0.83
CA ILE A 119 -2.83 16.05 -0.22
C ILE A 119 -4.09 15.72 0.59
N VAL A 120 -4.55 16.64 1.43
CA VAL A 120 -5.80 16.47 2.20
C VAL A 120 -6.99 16.24 1.26
N ALA A 121 -7.14 17.09 0.25
CA ALA A 121 -8.21 16.95 -0.75
C ALA A 121 -8.12 15.62 -1.51
N GLY A 122 -6.91 15.22 -1.92
CA GLY A 122 -6.70 13.94 -2.60
C GLY A 122 -7.08 12.73 -1.74
N LEU A 123 -6.71 12.73 -0.47
CA LEU A 123 -7.02 11.64 0.46
C LEU A 123 -8.48 11.63 0.89
N PHE A 124 -9.00 12.80 1.29
CA PHE A 124 -10.34 12.91 1.90
C PHE A 124 -11.48 12.99 0.87
N LEU A 125 -11.24 13.59 -0.31
CA LEU A 125 -12.23 13.70 -1.37
C LEU A 125 -11.88 12.83 -2.58
N GLY A 126 -10.65 12.91 -3.08
CA GLY A 126 -10.24 12.25 -4.32
C GLY A 126 -10.40 10.73 -4.28
N LYS A 127 -9.87 10.07 -3.26
CA LYS A 127 -9.98 8.61 -3.11
C LYS A 127 -11.45 8.14 -2.94
N PRO A 128 -12.25 8.71 -2.01
CA PRO A 128 -13.64 8.29 -1.85
C PRO A 128 -14.47 8.52 -3.11
N LEU A 129 -14.30 9.66 -3.77
CA LEU A 129 -15.00 9.97 -5.03
C LEU A 129 -14.60 8.99 -6.13
N GLY A 130 -13.30 8.73 -6.30
CA GLY A 130 -12.81 7.78 -7.28
C GLY A 130 -13.37 6.38 -7.04
N ILE A 131 -13.24 5.84 -5.83
CA ILE A 131 -13.75 4.52 -5.47
C ILE A 131 -15.26 4.44 -5.70
N SER A 132 -16.02 5.42 -5.19
CA SER A 132 -17.47 5.44 -5.31
C SER A 132 -17.93 5.54 -6.76
N LEU A 133 -17.28 6.38 -7.57
CA LEU A 133 -17.59 6.56 -8.98
C LEU A 133 -17.37 5.27 -9.77
N PHE A 134 -16.22 4.61 -9.60
CA PHE A 134 -15.92 3.36 -10.30
C PHE A 134 -16.81 2.20 -9.83
N CYS A 135 -17.11 2.11 -8.54
CA CYS A 135 -18.07 1.13 -8.03
C CYS A 135 -19.47 1.37 -8.60
N TRP A 136 -19.94 2.63 -8.61
CA TRP A 136 -21.23 2.99 -9.19
C TRP A 136 -21.29 2.64 -10.69
N LEU A 137 -20.23 2.96 -11.43
CA LEU A 137 -20.13 2.65 -12.86
C LEU A 137 -20.19 1.14 -13.12
N ALA A 138 -19.46 0.35 -12.33
CA ALA A 138 -19.45 -1.10 -12.42
C ALA A 138 -20.85 -1.71 -12.17
N LEU A 139 -21.57 -1.16 -11.17
CA LEU A 139 -22.95 -1.56 -10.87
C LEU A 139 -23.91 -1.17 -12.02
N LYS A 140 -23.80 0.04 -12.54
CA LYS A 140 -24.63 0.57 -13.62
C LYS A 140 -24.45 -0.22 -14.93
N LEU A 141 -23.20 -0.58 -15.23
CA LEU A 141 -22.84 -1.40 -16.40
C LEU A 141 -23.14 -2.90 -16.17
N LYS A 142 -23.69 -3.29 -15.01
CA LYS A 142 -23.96 -4.68 -14.64
C LYS A 142 -22.72 -5.59 -14.66
N LEU A 143 -21.51 -5.01 -14.57
CA LEU A 143 -20.25 -5.75 -14.48
C LEU A 143 -20.05 -6.38 -13.10
N ALA A 144 -20.66 -5.80 -12.06
CA ALA A 144 -20.61 -6.28 -10.69
C ALA A 144 -21.99 -6.18 -10.02
N LYS A 145 -22.15 -6.90 -8.90
CA LYS A 145 -23.32 -6.81 -8.01
C LYS A 145 -22.83 -6.39 -6.64
N LEU A 146 -23.69 -5.68 -5.90
CA LEU A 146 -23.43 -5.40 -4.50
C LEU A 146 -23.35 -6.70 -3.69
N PRO A 147 -22.43 -6.80 -2.71
CA PRO A 147 -22.44 -7.91 -1.77
C PRO A 147 -23.78 -8.00 -1.04
N GLU A 148 -24.21 -9.22 -0.70
CA GLU A 148 -25.46 -9.44 0.03
C GLU A 148 -25.46 -8.67 1.34
N GLY A 149 -26.52 -7.91 1.61
CA GLY A 149 -26.67 -7.10 2.81
C GLY A 149 -25.93 -5.76 2.80
N ALA A 150 -25.17 -5.44 1.76
CA ALA A 150 -24.46 -4.17 1.64
C ALA A 150 -25.26 -3.14 0.81
N ASN A 151 -25.18 -1.88 1.22
CA ASN A 151 -25.74 -0.77 0.47
C ASN A 151 -24.64 0.13 -0.10
N PHE A 152 -24.97 0.93 -1.13
CA PHE A 152 -24.00 1.83 -1.77
C PHE A 152 -23.44 2.88 -0.79
N SER A 153 -24.23 3.34 0.18
CA SER A 153 -23.76 4.27 1.23
C SER A 153 -22.64 3.67 2.09
N GLN A 154 -22.68 2.35 2.35
CA GLN A 154 -21.61 1.67 3.07
C GLN A 154 -20.34 1.59 2.22
N ILE A 155 -20.45 1.40 0.90
CA ILE A 155 -19.30 1.45 -0.03
C ILE A 155 -18.67 2.85 0.00
N MET A 156 -19.47 3.90 -0.01
CA MET A 156 -18.97 5.28 0.13
C MET A 156 -18.25 5.51 1.46
N ALA A 157 -18.80 5.00 2.56
CA ALA A 157 -18.17 5.10 3.88
C ALA A 157 -16.83 4.33 3.94
N VAL A 158 -16.77 3.14 3.35
CA VAL A 158 -15.52 2.37 3.19
C VAL A 158 -14.55 3.12 2.27
N GLY A 159 -15.04 3.74 1.19
CA GLY A 159 -14.23 4.59 0.32
C GLY A 159 -13.57 5.75 1.08
N LEU A 160 -14.27 6.37 2.04
CA LEU A 160 -13.69 7.37 2.95
C LEU A 160 -12.61 6.76 3.85
N LEU A 161 -12.83 5.58 4.43
CA LEU A 161 -11.80 4.88 5.21
C LEU A 161 -10.56 4.54 4.36
N CYS A 162 -10.73 4.24 3.07
CA CYS A 162 -9.61 4.09 2.13
C CYS A 162 -8.81 5.38 1.92
N GLY A 163 -9.37 6.53 2.30
CA GLY A 163 -8.66 7.81 2.36
C GLY A 163 -7.58 7.88 3.44
N ILE A 164 -7.53 6.94 4.38
CA ILE A 164 -6.44 6.81 5.36
C ILE A 164 -5.17 6.41 4.60
N GLY A 165 -4.27 7.37 4.38
CA GLY A 165 -3.05 7.16 3.59
C GLY A 165 -1.84 6.79 4.42
N PHE A 166 -1.76 7.35 5.62
CA PHE A 166 -0.70 7.28 6.63
C PHE A 166 0.65 6.74 6.13
N THR A 167 0.99 5.47 6.39
CA THR A 167 2.32 4.90 6.10
C THR A 167 2.69 4.94 4.61
N MET A 168 1.79 4.52 3.72
CA MET A 168 2.07 4.49 2.28
C MET A 168 2.17 5.89 1.68
N SER A 169 1.31 6.81 2.13
CA SER A 169 1.37 8.20 1.64
C SER A 169 2.63 8.91 2.12
N ILE A 170 3.08 8.67 3.37
CA ILE A 170 4.35 9.21 3.88
C ILE A 170 5.53 8.63 3.11
N PHE A 171 5.52 7.34 2.83
CA PHE A 171 6.56 6.69 2.03
C PHE A 171 6.65 7.30 0.62
N ILE A 172 5.50 7.44 -0.07
CA ILE A 172 5.45 8.05 -1.40
C ILE A 172 5.91 9.51 -1.34
N ALA A 173 5.50 10.29 -0.33
CA ALA A 173 5.95 11.66 -0.15
C ALA A 173 7.47 11.76 0.07
N SER A 174 8.04 10.83 0.86
CA SER A 174 9.49 10.77 1.07
C SER A 174 10.25 10.46 -0.22
N LEU A 175 9.69 9.61 -1.10
CA LEU A 175 10.26 9.33 -2.41
C LEU A 175 10.14 10.54 -3.37
N ALA A 176 8.98 11.20 -3.34
CA ALA A 176 8.70 12.31 -4.25
C ALA A 176 9.51 13.57 -3.94
N PHE A 177 9.71 13.86 -2.67
CA PHE A 177 10.28 15.13 -2.22
C PHE A 177 11.66 14.99 -1.57
N GLY A 178 12.09 13.77 -1.22
CA GLY A 178 13.30 13.52 -0.44
C GLY A 178 14.59 14.05 -1.07
N SER A 179 14.67 14.05 -2.39
CA SER A 179 15.81 14.56 -3.16
C SER A 179 15.66 16.01 -3.63
N VAL A 180 14.47 16.61 -3.49
CA VAL A 180 14.16 17.95 -4.02
C VAL A 180 14.26 18.99 -2.91
N ASP A 181 13.45 18.86 -1.86
CA ASP A 181 13.40 19.79 -0.75
C ASP A 181 12.89 19.09 0.52
N PRO A 182 13.73 18.94 1.54
CA PRO A 182 13.32 18.33 2.81
C PRO A 182 12.17 19.06 3.54
N SER A 183 11.98 20.37 3.31
CA SER A 183 10.88 21.11 3.92
C SER A 183 9.53 20.66 3.38
N LEU A 184 9.44 20.31 2.09
CA LEU A 184 8.23 19.81 1.44
C LEU A 184 7.77 18.48 2.05
N ILE A 185 8.70 17.62 2.49
CA ILE A 185 8.35 16.35 3.16
C ILE A 185 7.57 16.64 4.43
N ASN A 186 8.00 17.63 5.22
CA ASN A 186 7.35 17.98 6.49
C ASN A 186 5.91 18.47 6.26
N TRP A 187 5.71 19.36 5.27
CA TRP A 187 4.39 19.82 4.87
C TRP A 187 3.51 18.70 4.29
N ALA A 188 4.09 17.82 3.48
CA ALA A 188 3.38 16.65 2.95
C ALA A 188 2.94 15.70 4.08
N LYS A 189 3.81 15.41 5.06
CA LYS A 189 3.47 14.58 6.23
C LYS A 189 2.32 15.17 7.03
N LEU A 190 2.32 16.49 7.27
CA LEU A 190 1.23 17.18 7.96
C LEU A 190 -0.10 17.03 7.19
N GLY A 191 -0.09 17.30 5.88
CA GLY A 191 -1.27 17.10 5.03
C GLY A 191 -1.78 15.65 5.05
N ILE A 192 -0.87 14.66 5.02
CA ILE A 192 -1.22 13.24 5.10
C ILE A 192 -1.86 12.89 6.43
N LEU A 193 -1.31 13.37 7.56
CA LEU A 193 -1.86 13.11 8.88
C LEU A 193 -3.26 13.72 9.03
N ILE A 194 -3.43 14.98 8.65
CA ILE A 194 -4.74 15.67 8.71
C ILE A 194 -5.75 14.94 7.83
N GLY A 195 -5.43 14.69 6.56
CA GLY A 195 -6.33 13.98 5.63
C GLY A 195 -6.69 12.58 6.10
N SER A 196 -5.73 11.85 6.68
CA SER A 196 -5.96 10.51 7.22
C SER A 196 -6.89 10.53 8.44
N VAL A 197 -6.70 11.46 9.37
CA VAL A 197 -7.56 11.61 10.56
C VAL A 197 -8.98 12.00 10.13
N MET A 198 -9.13 12.97 9.22
CA MET A 198 -10.44 13.36 8.70
C MET A 198 -11.15 12.18 8.04
N SER A 199 -10.44 11.43 7.19
CA SER A 199 -10.96 10.24 6.52
C SER A 199 -11.39 9.15 7.51
N ALA A 200 -10.60 8.93 8.56
CA ALA A 200 -10.90 7.95 9.60
C ALA A 200 -12.16 8.34 10.39
N VAL A 201 -12.23 9.57 10.88
CA VAL A 201 -13.34 10.06 11.73
C VAL A 201 -14.65 10.08 10.93
N VAL A 202 -14.63 10.69 9.73
CA VAL A 202 -15.85 10.81 8.92
C VAL A 202 -16.28 9.45 8.37
N GLY A 203 -15.33 8.67 7.84
CA GLY A 203 -15.60 7.33 7.29
C GLY A 203 -16.16 6.38 8.36
N TYR A 204 -15.57 6.36 9.56
CA TYR A 204 -16.06 5.55 10.67
C TYR A 204 -17.47 5.99 11.12
N SER A 205 -17.69 7.30 11.28
CA SER A 205 -18.98 7.84 11.72
C SER A 205 -20.09 7.51 10.72
N LEU A 206 -19.85 7.68 9.43
CA LEU A 206 -20.80 7.32 8.38
C LEU A 206 -21.05 5.81 8.31
N LEU A 207 -20.00 5.00 8.39
CA LEU A 207 -20.16 3.55 8.38
C LEU A 207 -21.00 3.09 9.58
N ARG A 208 -20.71 3.60 10.79
CA ARG A 208 -21.48 3.29 12.00
C ARG A 208 -22.96 3.71 11.89
N ALA A 209 -23.23 4.85 11.28
CA ALA A 209 -24.60 5.33 11.07
C ALA A 209 -25.41 4.44 10.10
N HIS A 210 -24.75 3.81 9.13
CA HIS A 210 -25.37 2.95 8.12
C HIS A 210 -25.34 1.45 8.45
N LEU A 211 -24.62 1.04 9.49
CA LEU A 211 -24.71 -0.31 10.04
C LEU A 211 -26.01 -0.41 10.85
N LYS A 212 -26.97 -1.21 10.37
CA LYS A 212 -28.12 -1.59 11.19
C LYS A 212 -27.60 -2.34 12.41
N PRO A 213 -28.10 -2.05 13.65
CA PRO A 213 -27.82 -2.91 14.78
C PRO A 213 -28.26 -4.32 14.41
N GLN A 214 -27.34 -5.27 14.36
CA GLN A 214 -27.73 -6.68 14.40
C GLN A 214 -28.35 -6.87 15.78
N MET A 215 -29.67 -7.02 15.82
CA MET A 215 -30.34 -7.49 17.02
C MET A 215 -29.76 -8.87 17.33
N ALA A 216 -29.05 -8.95 18.45
CA ALA A 216 -28.55 -10.16 19.05
C ALA A 216 -29.70 -11.08 19.46
#